data_c8a2213f8f3e0f4a56c5997a8e989a4b
#
_entry.id   c8a2213f8f3e0f4a56c5997a8e989a4b
#
_cell.length_a   1.000
_cell.length_b   1.000
_cell.length_c   1.000
_cell.angle_alpha   90.00
_cell.angle_beta   90.00
_cell.angle_gamma   90.00
#
_symmetry.space_group_name_H-M   'P 1'
#
loop_
_entity.id
_entity.type
_entity.pdbx_description
1 polymer ?
#
loop_
_entity_poly.entity_id
_entity_poly.type
_entity_poly.pdbx_seq_one_letter_code
_entity_poly.pdbx_strand_id
1 'polypeptide(L)'
;DVERSRGLGDVYKRQGYVPYDVNIPENAARTLEYAYDDWCIAQVAKKLGNTEDAKQLEKASQNYKNLFDPETRLMRGRNADGTFQSPFSPYKWGDAFTEGNSWHYTWSVFHDPEGLATLMGGKARFAEMLDSVFVVPPIYDDSYYGARIHEITEMQVANMGNYAHGNQPAQHMIYLYDYAGQPRKAQWWVREVMDRLYSAKPDGYCGDEDNGQTSAWYVFSALGFYPVCPGTDEYVLSLIHISEPTRPLYIS
;
A
#
# COMPACT_ATOMS: atom_id res chain seq x y z
N ASP A 1 8.82 9.34 25.78
CA ASP A 1 8.28 9.10 24.42
C ASP A 1 8.47 10.29 23.46
N VAL A 2 8.36 11.56 23.92
CA VAL A 2 8.59 12.74 23.07
C VAL A 2 10.06 12.87 22.63
N GLU A 3 11.03 12.48 23.45
CA GLU A 3 12.44 12.48 23.07
C GLU A 3 12.78 11.40 22.05
N ARG A 4 12.15 10.22 22.15
CA ARG A 4 12.27 9.16 21.14
C ARG A 4 11.71 9.59 19.78
N SER A 5 10.56 10.26 19.76
CA SER A 5 9.94 10.73 18.51
C SER A 5 10.75 11.86 17.84
N ARG A 6 11.39 12.74 18.63
CA ARG A 6 12.31 13.77 18.09
C ARG A 6 13.57 13.14 17.47
N GLY A 7 14.17 12.15 18.15
CA GLY A 7 15.33 11.42 17.62
C GLY A 7 15.01 10.67 16.34
N LEU A 8 13.80 10.11 16.20
CA LEU A 8 13.35 9.40 15.02
C LEU A 8 13.28 10.31 13.78
N GLY A 9 12.66 11.48 13.95
CA GLY A 9 12.57 12.48 12.88
C GLY A 9 13.95 12.96 12.41
N ASP A 10 14.90 13.10 13.32
CA ASP A 10 16.28 13.52 12.99
C ASP A 10 17.04 12.44 12.23
N VAL A 11 16.86 11.16 12.58
CA VAL A 11 17.50 10.04 11.85
C VAL A 11 16.93 9.94 10.44
N TYR A 12 15.62 9.96 10.29
CA TYR A 12 14.96 9.96 8.98
C TYR A 12 15.42 11.13 8.09
N LYS A 13 15.45 12.35 8.63
CA LYS A 13 15.90 13.54 7.89
C LYS A 13 17.35 13.46 7.42
N ARG A 14 18.24 12.81 8.19
CA ARG A 14 19.65 12.69 7.83
C ARG A 14 19.91 11.60 6.80
N GLN A 15 19.28 10.44 6.96
CA GLN A 15 19.53 9.24 6.16
C GLN A 15 18.54 9.01 5.04
N GLY A 16 17.35 9.65 5.13
CA GLY A 16 16.25 9.43 4.21
C GLY A 16 15.49 8.11 4.48
N TYR A 17 15.70 7.48 5.62
CA TYR A 17 14.94 6.31 6.10
C TYR A 17 15.17 6.10 7.58
N VAL A 18 14.29 5.34 8.23
CA VAL A 18 14.44 4.87 9.60
C VAL A 18 15.22 3.56 9.55
N PRO A 19 16.44 3.49 10.14
CA PRO A 19 17.24 2.27 10.06
C PRO A 19 16.62 1.10 10.81
N TYR A 20 16.84 -0.09 10.27
CA TYR A 20 16.34 -1.33 10.85
C TYR A 20 17.03 -1.70 12.18
N ASP A 21 18.34 -1.47 12.26
CA ASP A 21 19.24 -1.92 13.36
C ASP A 21 19.34 -0.94 14.54
N VAL A 22 18.42 0.05 14.64
CA VAL A 22 18.42 1.05 15.73
C VAL A 22 17.32 0.85 16.76
N ASN A 23 16.75 -0.36 16.85
CA ASN A 23 15.68 -0.73 17.78
C ASN A 23 14.41 0.16 17.68
N ILE A 24 14.07 0.57 16.47
CA ILE A 24 12.81 1.24 16.17
C ILE A 24 11.94 0.22 15.44
N PRO A 25 10.83 -0.26 16.06
CA PRO A 25 9.93 -1.20 15.40
C PRO A 25 9.27 -0.55 14.19
N GLU A 26 8.86 -1.37 13.23
CA GLU A 26 8.09 -0.93 12.05
C GLU A 26 8.84 0.13 11.20
N ASN A 27 10.16 0.07 11.21
CA ASN A 27 11.02 1.09 10.61
C ASN A 27 10.80 1.30 9.11
N ALA A 28 10.56 0.22 8.35
CA ALA A 28 10.26 0.32 6.93
C ALA A 28 8.86 0.92 6.70
N ALA A 29 7.84 0.47 7.42
CA ALA A 29 6.50 1.05 7.35
C ALA A 29 6.55 2.56 7.65
N ARG A 30 7.21 2.96 8.76
CA ARG A 30 7.38 4.38 9.13
C ARG A 30 8.07 5.20 8.04
N THR A 31 9.05 4.65 7.38
CA THR A 31 9.74 5.35 6.27
C THR A 31 8.80 5.59 5.10
N LEU A 32 7.97 4.61 4.76
CA LEU A 32 6.97 4.72 3.68
C LEU A 32 5.89 5.76 4.03
N GLU A 33 5.37 5.71 5.26
CA GLU A 33 4.41 6.68 5.77
C GLU A 33 4.97 8.11 5.75
N TYR A 34 6.19 8.31 6.27
CA TYR A 34 6.82 9.64 6.27
C TYR A 34 7.07 10.17 4.84
N ALA A 35 7.41 9.30 3.89
CA ALA A 35 7.56 9.71 2.51
C ALA A 35 6.23 10.21 1.91
N TYR A 36 5.12 9.57 2.26
CA TYR A 36 3.79 10.02 1.86
C TYR A 36 3.36 11.30 2.60
N ASP A 37 3.61 11.40 3.90
CA ASP A 37 3.36 12.60 4.70
C ASP A 37 4.13 13.81 4.15
N ASP A 38 5.42 13.64 3.84
CA ASP A 38 6.25 14.67 3.23
C ASP A 38 5.66 15.14 1.89
N TRP A 39 5.14 14.22 1.07
CA TRP A 39 4.46 14.57 -0.16
C TRP A 39 3.17 15.37 0.10
N CYS A 40 2.35 14.94 1.05
CA CYS A 40 1.12 15.65 1.42
C CYS A 40 1.42 17.09 1.90
N ILE A 41 2.41 17.23 2.78
CA ILE A 41 2.82 18.56 3.30
C ILE A 41 3.40 19.40 2.17
N ALA A 42 4.14 18.81 1.23
CA ALA A 42 4.65 19.52 0.06
C ALA A 42 3.52 20.14 -0.79
N GLN A 43 2.37 19.42 -0.96
CA GLN A 43 1.22 19.97 -1.68
C GLN A 43 0.64 21.19 -0.95
N VAL A 44 0.54 21.14 0.39
CA VAL A 44 0.10 22.28 1.19
C VAL A 44 1.08 23.45 1.09
N ALA A 45 2.38 23.18 1.23
CA ALA A 45 3.43 24.21 1.10
C ALA A 45 3.37 24.91 -0.26
N LYS A 46 3.18 24.18 -1.35
CA LYS A 46 2.97 24.75 -2.70
C LYS A 46 1.77 25.70 -2.73
N LYS A 47 0.63 25.28 -2.21
CA LYS A 47 -0.61 26.08 -2.19
C LYS A 47 -0.46 27.35 -1.35
N LEU A 48 0.39 27.31 -0.31
CA LEU A 48 0.70 28.47 0.53
C LEU A 48 1.84 29.35 -0.03
N GLY A 49 2.46 28.97 -1.13
CA GLY A 49 3.58 29.70 -1.73
C GLY A 49 4.95 29.49 -1.06
N ASN A 50 5.06 28.51 -0.15
CA ASN A 50 6.30 28.17 0.55
C ASN A 50 7.17 27.26 -0.34
N THR A 51 7.81 27.84 -1.36
CA THR A 51 8.50 27.09 -2.42
C THR A 51 9.71 26.30 -1.93
N GLU A 52 10.46 26.80 -0.96
CA GLU A 52 11.64 26.10 -0.42
C GLU A 52 11.24 24.87 0.39
N ASP A 53 10.25 24.99 1.28
CA ASP A 53 9.72 23.85 2.03
C ASP A 53 9.13 22.81 1.08
N ALA A 54 8.37 23.26 0.07
CA ALA A 54 7.81 22.38 -0.95
C ALA A 54 8.88 21.53 -1.64
N LYS A 55 9.99 22.14 -2.09
CA LYS A 55 11.09 21.42 -2.75
C LYS A 55 11.78 20.41 -1.84
N GLN A 56 12.03 20.79 -0.57
CA GLN A 56 12.65 19.88 0.40
C GLN A 56 11.76 18.68 0.67
N LEU A 57 10.48 18.90 0.89
CA LEU A 57 9.49 17.85 1.15
C LEU A 57 9.24 16.96 -0.08
N GLU A 58 9.20 17.53 -1.28
CA GLU A 58 9.14 16.75 -2.52
C GLU A 58 10.35 15.83 -2.69
N LYS A 59 11.54 16.31 -2.31
CA LYS A 59 12.73 15.45 -2.30
C LYS A 59 12.60 14.34 -1.24
N ALA A 60 12.13 14.68 -0.04
CA ALA A 60 11.95 13.72 1.05
C ALA A 60 10.88 12.68 0.73
N SER A 61 9.82 13.05 -0.03
CA SER A 61 8.80 12.11 -0.48
C SER A 61 9.33 10.96 -1.36
N GLN A 62 10.53 11.11 -1.90
CA GLN A 62 11.20 10.06 -2.68
C GLN A 62 12.00 9.07 -1.81
N ASN A 63 11.98 9.24 -0.50
CA ASN A 63 12.77 8.41 0.44
C ASN A 63 12.33 6.95 0.48
N TYR A 64 11.11 6.62 0.05
CA TYR A 64 10.67 5.23 -0.13
C TYR A 64 11.64 4.41 -1.01
N LYS A 65 12.33 5.06 -1.95
CA LYS A 65 13.32 4.43 -2.85
C LYS A 65 14.49 3.80 -2.10
N ASN A 66 14.81 4.31 -0.91
CA ASN A 66 15.88 3.78 -0.08
C ASN A 66 15.58 2.37 0.46
N LEU A 67 14.31 1.98 0.54
CA LEU A 67 13.89 0.68 1.03
C LEU A 67 13.70 -0.36 -0.07
N PHE A 68 13.68 0.07 -1.33
CA PHE A 68 13.48 -0.86 -2.44
C PHE A 68 14.71 -1.72 -2.66
N ASP A 69 14.57 -3.01 -2.48
CA ASP A 69 15.61 -4.01 -2.76
C ASP A 69 15.49 -4.50 -4.22
N PRO A 70 16.42 -4.14 -5.10
CA PRO A 70 16.36 -4.52 -6.51
C PRO A 70 16.51 -6.03 -6.76
N GLU A 71 17.05 -6.79 -5.81
CA GLU A 71 17.19 -8.24 -5.93
C GLU A 71 15.85 -8.94 -5.77
N THR A 72 15.10 -8.57 -4.73
CA THR A 72 13.78 -9.14 -4.45
C THR A 72 12.63 -8.38 -5.12
N ARG A 73 12.86 -7.12 -5.51
CA ARG A 73 11.86 -6.14 -5.99
C ARG A 73 10.77 -5.84 -4.97
N LEU A 74 11.10 -5.97 -3.71
CA LEU A 74 10.22 -5.69 -2.59
C LEU A 74 10.84 -4.63 -1.68
N MET A 75 10.00 -3.99 -0.85
CA MET A 75 10.49 -3.13 0.23
C MET A 75 11.09 -4.00 1.34
N ARG A 76 12.23 -3.57 1.85
CA ARG A 76 13.01 -4.30 2.86
C ARG A 76 13.63 -3.32 3.86
N GLY A 77 13.70 -3.71 5.12
CA GLY A 77 14.39 -2.93 6.14
C GLY A 77 15.84 -2.64 5.72
N ARG A 78 16.35 -1.45 6.05
CA ARG A 78 17.72 -1.03 5.73
C ARG A 78 18.45 -0.60 6.98
N ASN A 79 19.67 -1.09 7.17
CA ASN A 79 20.51 -0.80 8.33
C ASN A 79 21.13 0.60 8.23
N ALA A 80 21.61 1.13 9.36
CA ALA A 80 22.22 2.44 9.43
C ALA A 80 23.49 2.58 8.54
N ASP A 81 24.18 1.48 8.26
CA ASP A 81 25.33 1.43 7.35
C ASP A 81 24.95 1.38 5.86
N GLY A 82 23.64 1.33 5.55
CA GLY A 82 23.14 1.27 4.19
C GLY A 82 22.96 -0.13 3.61
N THR A 83 23.31 -1.19 4.34
CA THR A 83 23.01 -2.57 3.93
C THR A 83 21.56 -2.91 4.18
N PHE A 84 21.01 -3.88 3.44
CA PHE A 84 19.66 -4.37 3.70
C PHE A 84 19.63 -5.34 4.89
N GLN A 85 18.50 -5.36 5.60
CA GLN A 85 18.19 -6.32 6.67
C GLN A 85 18.54 -7.76 6.24
N SER A 86 19.26 -8.50 7.07
CA SER A 86 19.59 -9.90 6.85
C SER A 86 19.61 -10.65 8.19
N PRO A 87 18.98 -11.82 8.33
CA PRO A 87 18.18 -12.52 7.30
C PRO A 87 16.89 -11.78 6.93
N PHE A 88 16.33 -12.06 5.76
CA PHE A 88 15.09 -11.45 5.27
C PHE A 88 14.09 -12.52 4.82
N SER A 89 12.86 -12.41 5.30
CA SER A 89 11.71 -13.16 4.81
C SER A 89 10.63 -12.17 4.35
N PRO A 90 10.20 -12.20 3.08
CA PRO A 90 9.13 -11.32 2.61
C PRO A 90 7.77 -11.67 3.20
N TYR A 91 7.66 -12.79 3.88
CA TYR A 91 6.44 -13.30 4.53
C TYR A 91 6.39 -13.02 6.03
N LYS A 92 7.43 -12.40 6.61
CA LYS A 92 7.47 -12.07 8.04
C LYS A 92 6.55 -10.88 8.31
N TRP A 93 5.56 -11.10 9.15
CA TRP A 93 4.63 -10.09 9.60
C TRP A 93 5.19 -9.30 10.80
N GLY A 94 4.99 -7.99 10.80
CA GLY A 94 5.56 -7.11 11.81
C GLY A 94 7.04 -6.83 11.58
N ASP A 95 7.81 -6.61 12.66
CA ASP A 95 9.23 -6.30 12.64
C ASP A 95 9.52 -4.98 11.91
N ALA A 96 9.87 -5.03 10.63
CA ALA A 96 10.05 -3.85 9.80
C ALA A 96 8.73 -3.21 9.34
N PHE A 97 7.60 -3.92 9.46
CA PHE A 97 6.28 -3.53 8.96
C PHE A 97 5.22 -3.55 10.07
N THR A 98 4.12 -2.84 9.86
CA THR A 98 2.99 -2.77 10.80
C THR A 98 1.88 -3.69 10.31
N GLU A 99 1.48 -4.69 11.09
CA GLU A 99 0.35 -5.60 10.78
C GLU A 99 0.35 -6.09 9.33
N GLY A 100 1.53 -6.38 8.82
CA GLY A 100 1.73 -6.78 7.43
C GLY A 100 3.14 -7.27 7.18
N ASN A 101 3.43 -7.55 5.93
CA ASN A 101 4.72 -8.03 5.47
C ASN A 101 5.21 -7.25 4.23
N SER A 102 6.33 -7.66 3.66
CA SER A 102 6.92 -7.00 2.50
C SER A 102 6.03 -7.05 1.25
N TRP A 103 5.22 -8.13 1.07
CA TRP A 103 4.26 -8.22 -0.03
C TRP A 103 3.15 -7.18 0.04
N HIS A 104 2.80 -6.71 1.25
CA HIS A 104 1.79 -5.66 1.45
C HIS A 104 2.42 -4.27 1.31
N TYR A 105 3.50 -4.00 2.05
CA TYR A 105 4.07 -2.66 2.15
C TYR A 105 4.87 -2.21 0.94
N THR A 106 5.27 -3.12 0.04
CA THR A 106 5.91 -2.73 -1.22
C THR A 106 5.04 -1.78 -2.04
N TRP A 107 3.74 -1.82 -1.87
CA TRP A 107 2.77 -1.03 -2.61
C TRP A 107 2.36 0.28 -1.91
N SER A 108 2.82 0.53 -0.68
CA SER A 108 2.50 1.74 0.10
C SER A 108 3.26 2.97 -0.41
N VAL A 109 3.16 3.23 -1.71
CA VAL A 109 3.72 4.38 -2.41
C VAL A 109 2.59 5.07 -3.18
N PHE A 110 1.61 5.57 -2.44
CA PHE A 110 0.36 6.12 -3.00
C PHE A 110 0.59 7.32 -3.92
N HIS A 111 1.59 8.14 -3.60
CA HIS A 111 1.89 9.41 -4.27
C HIS A 111 2.78 9.27 -5.51
N ASP A 112 3.43 8.11 -5.71
CA ASP A 112 4.37 7.91 -6.83
C ASP A 112 4.34 6.45 -7.36
N PRO A 113 3.18 5.92 -7.78
CA PRO A 113 3.09 4.57 -8.34
C PRO A 113 3.94 4.39 -9.61
N GLU A 114 4.09 5.44 -10.41
CA GLU A 114 4.92 5.40 -11.62
C GLU A 114 6.42 5.35 -11.30
N GLY A 115 6.84 6.04 -10.23
CA GLY A 115 8.20 5.94 -9.70
C GLY A 115 8.50 4.53 -9.18
N LEU A 116 7.56 3.92 -8.46
CA LEU A 116 7.67 2.53 -8.02
C LEU A 116 7.75 1.56 -9.21
N ALA A 117 6.90 1.74 -10.22
CA ALA A 117 6.95 0.95 -11.45
C ALA A 117 8.32 1.09 -12.15
N THR A 118 8.89 2.28 -12.15
CA THR A 118 10.23 2.52 -12.71
C THR A 118 11.31 1.75 -11.94
N LEU A 119 11.27 1.74 -10.60
CA LEU A 119 12.18 0.95 -9.78
C LEU A 119 12.10 -0.54 -10.05
N MET A 120 10.90 -1.05 -10.32
CA MET A 120 10.68 -2.46 -10.67
C MET A 120 11.13 -2.83 -12.08
N GLY A 121 11.53 -1.85 -12.90
CA GLY A 121 11.96 -2.07 -14.28
C GLY A 121 10.88 -1.83 -15.34
N GLY A 122 9.87 -1.03 -15.00
CA GLY A 122 8.80 -0.58 -15.89
C GLY A 122 7.45 -1.26 -15.66
N LYS A 123 6.43 -0.74 -16.34
CA LYS A 123 5.02 -1.12 -16.14
C LYS A 123 4.76 -2.63 -16.30
N ALA A 124 5.46 -3.31 -17.19
CA ALA A 124 5.30 -4.75 -17.37
C ALA A 124 5.76 -5.54 -16.13
N ARG A 125 6.94 -5.20 -15.60
CA ARG A 125 7.48 -5.82 -14.37
C ARG A 125 6.66 -5.48 -13.14
N PHE A 126 6.16 -4.26 -13.06
CA PHE A 126 5.24 -3.84 -12.02
C PHE A 126 3.97 -4.69 -12.02
N ALA A 127 3.37 -4.93 -13.19
CA ALA A 127 2.21 -5.80 -13.33
C ALA A 127 2.52 -7.26 -12.96
N GLU A 128 3.68 -7.80 -13.36
CA GLU A 128 4.12 -9.16 -12.96
C GLU A 128 4.27 -9.30 -11.44
N MET A 129 4.81 -8.28 -10.78
CA MET A 129 4.92 -8.27 -9.32
C MET A 129 3.55 -8.18 -8.64
N LEU A 130 2.61 -7.39 -9.17
CA LEU A 130 1.21 -7.38 -8.71
C LEU A 130 0.55 -8.74 -8.90
N ASP A 131 0.72 -9.38 -10.06
CA ASP A 131 0.21 -10.72 -10.30
C ASP A 131 0.76 -11.72 -9.27
N SER A 132 2.04 -11.57 -8.89
CA SER A 132 2.69 -12.43 -7.92
C SER A 132 2.01 -12.39 -6.55
N VAL A 133 1.51 -11.23 -6.11
CA VAL A 133 0.80 -11.10 -4.82
C VAL A 133 -0.36 -12.09 -4.72
N PHE A 134 -1.09 -12.29 -5.81
CA PHE A 134 -2.30 -13.13 -5.83
C PHE A 134 -2.02 -14.62 -6.07
N VAL A 135 -0.81 -14.97 -6.52
CA VAL A 135 -0.46 -16.37 -6.83
C VAL A 135 0.56 -16.99 -5.86
N VAL A 136 1.34 -16.18 -5.15
CA VAL A 136 2.21 -16.70 -4.08
C VAL A 136 1.34 -17.34 -2.99
N PRO A 137 1.73 -18.50 -2.45
CA PRO A 137 0.94 -19.11 -1.39
C PRO A 137 0.73 -18.17 -0.20
N PRO A 138 -0.43 -18.24 0.49
CA PRO A 138 -0.71 -17.40 1.66
C PRO A 138 0.05 -17.91 2.90
N ILE A 139 1.36 -18.12 2.74
CA ILE A 139 2.27 -18.46 3.84
C ILE A 139 2.62 -17.20 4.62
N TYR A 140 3.01 -17.38 5.86
CA TYR A 140 3.34 -16.31 6.78
C TYR A 140 4.43 -16.75 7.76
N ASP A 141 5.09 -15.78 8.33
CA ASP A 141 5.97 -15.91 9.48
C ASP A 141 5.47 -14.92 10.55
N ASP A 142 4.90 -15.44 11.63
CA ASP A 142 4.34 -14.68 12.76
C ASP A 142 5.29 -14.60 13.96
N SER A 143 6.56 -14.96 13.77
CA SER A 143 7.57 -15.04 14.82
C SER A 143 7.77 -13.74 15.58
N TYR A 144 7.51 -12.59 14.97
CA TYR A 144 7.59 -11.28 15.61
C TYR A 144 6.52 -11.08 16.68
N TYR A 145 5.29 -11.48 16.39
CA TYR A 145 4.16 -11.36 17.33
C TYR A 145 4.11 -12.48 18.36
N GLY A 146 4.76 -13.61 18.07
CA GLY A 146 4.73 -14.79 18.92
C GLY A 146 3.38 -15.54 18.90
N ALA A 147 2.42 -15.07 18.11
CA ALA A 147 1.13 -15.71 17.89
C ALA A 147 0.54 -15.21 16.56
N ARG A 148 -0.36 -16.03 15.98
CA ARG A 148 -1.08 -15.62 14.78
C ARG A 148 -2.09 -14.52 15.11
N ILE A 149 -1.91 -13.36 14.50
CA ILE A 149 -2.87 -12.25 14.57
C ILE A 149 -4.05 -12.51 13.61
N HIS A 150 -5.15 -11.78 13.79
CA HIS A 150 -6.38 -12.03 13.03
C HIS A 150 -6.23 -11.72 11.54
N GLU A 151 -5.47 -10.69 11.15
CA GLU A 151 -5.23 -10.31 9.77
C GLU A 151 -4.52 -11.42 8.96
N ILE A 152 -3.64 -12.19 9.61
CA ILE A 152 -3.02 -13.39 9.00
C ILE A 152 -4.08 -14.46 8.74
N THR A 153 -4.99 -14.66 9.71
CA THR A 153 -6.07 -15.63 9.58
C THR A 153 -7.02 -15.23 8.46
N GLU A 154 -7.39 -13.98 8.38
CA GLU A 154 -8.24 -13.39 7.34
C GLU A 154 -7.63 -13.56 5.95
N MET A 155 -6.34 -13.24 5.78
CA MET A 155 -5.62 -13.47 4.53
C MET A 155 -5.66 -14.94 4.10
N GLN A 156 -5.46 -15.87 5.04
CA GLN A 156 -5.50 -17.30 4.74
C GLN A 156 -6.90 -17.78 4.35
N VAL A 157 -7.94 -17.29 5.04
CA VAL A 157 -9.34 -17.63 4.75
C VAL A 157 -9.77 -17.07 3.40
N ALA A 158 -9.37 -15.83 3.08
CA ALA A 158 -9.61 -15.20 1.78
C ALA A 158 -9.01 -16.02 0.63
N ASN A 159 -7.87 -16.67 0.88
CA ASN A 159 -7.18 -17.53 -0.09
C ASN A 159 -6.98 -16.85 -1.46
N MET A 160 -6.42 -15.63 -1.40
CA MET A 160 -6.09 -14.80 -2.57
C MET A 160 -4.58 -14.47 -2.57
N GLY A 161 -3.74 -15.50 -2.40
CA GLY A 161 -2.29 -15.33 -2.28
C GLY A 161 -1.91 -14.58 -1.00
N ASN A 162 -1.00 -13.62 -1.11
CA ASN A 162 -0.65 -12.69 -0.04
C ASN A 162 -1.45 -11.38 -0.10
N TYR A 163 -2.58 -11.33 -0.80
CA TYR A 163 -3.47 -10.18 -0.78
C TYR A 163 -4.36 -10.22 0.48
N ALA A 164 -4.00 -9.43 1.47
CA ALA A 164 -4.70 -9.36 2.75
C ALA A 164 -5.75 -8.24 2.74
N HIS A 165 -6.87 -8.44 2.03
CA HIS A 165 -7.90 -7.42 1.85
C HIS A 165 -8.51 -6.92 3.16
N GLY A 166 -8.58 -7.75 4.18
CA GLY A 166 -9.08 -7.38 5.51
C GLY A 166 -8.25 -6.30 6.19
N ASN A 167 -7.04 -6.00 5.71
CA ASN A 167 -6.18 -4.98 6.27
C ASN A 167 -5.90 -3.84 5.26
N GLN A 168 -5.95 -2.59 5.71
CA GLN A 168 -5.91 -1.37 4.90
C GLN A 168 -4.66 -1.24 4.01
N PRO A 169 -3.45 -1.65 4.41
CA PRO A 169 -2.26 -1.55 3.57
C PRO A 169 -2.39 -2.26 2.22
N ALA A 170 -3.30 -3.24 2.10
CA ALA A 170 -3.49 -4.00 0.86
C ALA A 170 -4.62 -3.50 -0.04
N GLN A 171 -5.57 -2.75 0.50
CA GLN A 171 -6.85 -2.45 -0.20
C GLN A 171 -6.69 -1.68 -1.51
N HIS A 172 -5.71 -0.79 -1.62
CA HIS A 172 -5.45 0.01 -2.84
C HIS A 172 -4.73 -0.78 -3.93
N MET A 173 -4.08 -1.90 -3.60
CA MET A 173 -3.15 -2.63 -4.49
C MET A 173 -3.79 -3.04 -5.82
N ILE A 174 -5.05 -3.43 -5.81
CA ILE A 174 -5.79 -3.84 -7.01
C ILE A 174 -5.86 -2.70 -8.03
N TYR A 175 -6.02 -1.48 -7.58
CA TYR A 175 -6.12 -0.31 -8.44
C TYR A 175 -4.78 0.11 -9.06
N LEU A 176 -3.66 -0.41 -8.56
CA LEU A 176 -2.35 -0.17 -9.14
C LEU A 176 -2.18 -0.80 -10.53
N TYR A 177 -3.03 -1.75 -10.91
CA TYR A 177 -3.07 -2.25 -12.29
C TYR A 177 -3.42 -1.16 -13.31
N ASP A 178 -4.14 -0.11 -12.93
CA ASP A 178 -4.43 1.02 -13.82
C ASP A 178 -3.14 1.76 -14.18
N TYR A 179 -2.25 1.99 -13.21
CA TYR A 179 -0.92 2.57 -13.44
C TYR A 179 0.00 1.65 -14.25
N ALA A 180 -0.21 0.34 -14.18
CA ALA A 180 0.46 -0.63 -15.03
C ALA A 180 -0.08 -0.67 -16.47
N GLY A 181 -1.15 0.08 -16.78
CA GLY A 181 -1.83 0.05 -18.08
C GLY A 181 -2.65 -1.23 -18.30
N GLN A 182 -3.06 -1.91 -17.22
CA GLN A 182 -3.84 -3.16 -17.25
C GLN A 182 -5.20 -3.03 -16.54
N PRO A 183 -6.05 -2.05 -16.87
CA PRO A 183 -7.29 -1.78 -16.14
C PRO A 183 -8.25 -2.96 -16.09
N ARG A 184 -8.22 -3.85 -17.08
CA ARG A 184 -9.03 -5.08 -17.07
C ARG A 184 -8.70 -5.99 -15.88
N LYS A 185 -7.43 -6.04 -15.44
CA LYS A 185 -7.04 -6.82 -14.27
C LYS A 185 -7.56 -6.16 -12.98
N ALA A 186 -7.48 -4.83 -12.87
CA ALA A 186 -8.10 -4.10 -11.76
C ALA A 186 -9.59 -4.43 -11.67
N GLN A 187 -10.31 -4.28 -12.78
CA GLN A 187 -11.76 -4.57 -12.87
C GLN A 187 -12.09 -6.01 -12.45
N TRP A 188 -11.30 -6.97 -12.91
CA TRP A 188 -11.51 -8.39 -12.58
C TRP A 188 -11.28 -8.65 -11.09
N TRP A 189 -10.16 -8.17 -10.54
CA TRP A 189 -9.84 -8.37 -9.13
C TRP A 189 -10.83 -7.63 -8.18
N VAL A 190 -11.23 -6.42 -8.53
CA VAL A 190 -12.24 -5.69 -7.76
C VAL A 190 -13.53 -6.51 -7.68
N ARG A 191 -13.99 -7.10 -8.78
CA ARG A 191 -15.17 -7.95 -8.81
C ARG A 191 -14.97 -9.20 -7.95
N GLU A 192 -13.84 -9.89 -8.11
CA GLU A 192 -13.53 -11.09 -7.31
C GLU A 192 -13.55 -10.80 -5.81
N VAL A 193 -12.96 -9.68 -5.39
CA VAL A 193 -12.97 -9.27 -3.97
C VAL A 193 -14.39 -8.96 -3.50
N MET A 194 -15.15 -8.17 -4.26
CA MET A 194 -16.53 -7.82 -3.88
C MET A 194 -17.43 -9.07 -3.75
N ASP A 195 -17.31 -10.00 -4.69
CA ASP A 195 -18.15 -11.19 -4.72
C ASP A 195 -17.74 -12.26 -3.69
N ARG A 196 -16.45 -12.32 -3.33
CA ARG A 196 -15.93 -13.37 -2.45
C ARG A 196 -15.77 -12.94 -1.00
N LEU A 197 -15.45 -11.68 -0.75
CA LEU A 197 -15.03 -11.20 0.56
C LEU A 197 -16.04 -10.30 1.26
N TYR A 198 -17.19 -10.03 0.61
CA TYR A 198 -18.27 -9.24 1.17
C TYR A 198 -19.60 -10.00 1.10
N SER A 199 -20.45 -9.80 2.07
CA SER A 199 -21.81 -10.34 2.06
C SER A 199 -22.77 -9.44 2.83
N ALA A 200 -24.09 -9.61 2.57
CA ALA A 200 -25.14 -8.88 3.28
C ALA A 200 -25.49 -9.48 4.66
N LYS A 201 -24.58 -10.22 5.28
CA LYS A 201 -24.76 -10.81 6.61
C LYS A 201 -24.14 -9.91 7.68
N PRO A 202 -24.49 -10.09 8.97
CA PRO A 202 -23.89 -9.34 10.07
C PRO A 202 -22.35 -9.46 10.17
N ASP A 203 -21.80 -10.58 9.72
CA ASP A 203 -20.38 -10.91 9.63
C ASP A 203 -19.86 -10.76 8.18
N GLY A 204 -20.37 -9.80 7.45
CA GLY A 204 -20.21 -9.67 6.00
C GLY A 204 -18.89 -9.06 5.51
N TYR A 205 -17.96 -8.73 6.40
CA TYR A 205 -16.61 -8.26 6.06
C TYR A 205 -15.58 -9.38 6.28
N CYS A 206 -14.51 -9.35 5.49
CA CYS A 206 -13.41 -10.31 5.62
C CYS A 206 -12.36 -9.91 6.65
N GLY A 207 -12.55 -8.83 7.36
CA GLY A 207 -11.70 -8.25 8.39
C GLY A 207 -12.45 -7.17 9.13
N ASP A 208 -11.74 -6.37 9.90
CA ASP A 208 -12.34 -5.27 10.64
C ASP A 208 -12.86 -4.16 9.72
N GLU A 209 -13.88 -3.46 10.17
CA GLU A 209 -14.49 -2.37 9.39
C GLU A 209 -13.62 -1.11 9.38
N ASP A 210 -12.87 -0.87 10.47
CA ASP A 210 -11.86 0.17 10.63
C ASP A 210 -12.33 1.58 10.30
N ASN A 211 -13.29 2.05 11.08
CA ASN A 211 -13.80 3.42 11.03
C ASN A 211 -14.30 3.87 9.64
N GLY A 212 -14.85 2.97 8.86
CA GLY A 212 -15.42 3.25 7.55
C GLY A 212 -14.53 2.90 6.37
N GLN A 213 -13.28 2.48 6.57
CA GLN A 213 -12.35 2.21 5.47
C GLN A 213 -12.82 1.02 4.61
N THR A 214 -13.20 -0.08 5.22
CA THR A 214 -13.63 -1.30 4.50
C THR A 214 -14.97 -1.11 3.83
N SER A 215 -15.92 -0.41 4.48
CA SER A 215 -17.19 -0.01 3.87
C SER A 215 -16.98 0.95 2.69
N ALA A 216 -16.13 1.96 2.86
CA ALA A 216 -15.83 2.94 1.82
C ALA A 216 -15.19 2.28 0.61
N TRP A 217 -14.27 1.32 0.80
CA TRP A 217 -13.68 0.58 -0.30
C TRP A 217 -14.76 -0.11 -1.15
N TYR A 218 -15.72 -0.81 -0.50
CA TYR A 218 -16.81 -1.47 -1.21
C TYR A 218 -17.68 -0.48 -1.98
N VAL A 219 -18.05 0.63 -1.36
CA VAL A 219 -18.94 1.65 -1.98
C VAL A 219 -18.24 2.30 -3.17
N PHE A 220 -16.99 2.73 -3.03
CA PHE A 220 -16.24 3.31 -4.14
C PHE A 220 -16.03 2.30 -5.27
N SER A 221 -15.71 1.05 -4.93
CA SER A 221 -15.56 -0.03 -5.90
C SER A 221 -16.85 -0.29 -6.66
N ALA A 222 -17.99 -0.32 -5.96
CA ALA A 222 -19.31 -0.48 -6.59
C ALA A 222 -19.69 0.70 -7.50
N LEU A 223 -19.23 1.91 -7.17
CA LEU A 223 -19.41 3.10 -8.01
C LEU A 223 -18.46 3.14 -9.19
N GLY A 224 -17.41 2.30 -9.19
CA GLY A 224 -16.46 2.15 -10.31
C GLY A 224 -15.32 3.15 -10.33
N PHE A 225 -14.94 3.73 -9.19
CA PHE A 225 -13.76 4.57 -9.05
C PHE A 225 -13.14 4.43 -7.65
N TYR A 226 -11.86 4.81 -7.51
CA TYR A 226 -11.16 4.72 -6.23
C TYR A 226 -10.09 5.81 -6.08
N PRO A 227 -9.98 6.47 -4.89
CA PRO A 227 -8.94 7.44 -4.59
C PRO A 227 -7.66 6.73 -4.13
N VAL A 228 -6.79 6.32 -5.06
CA VAL A 228 -5.52 5.63 -4.71
C VAL A 228 -4.62 6.52 -3.86
N CYS A 229 -4.56 7.81 -4.17
CA CYS A 229 -3.82 8.81 -3.41
C CYS A 229 -4.77 9.87 -2.83
N PRO A 230 -5.22 9.76 -1.57
CA PRO A 230 -6.21 10.67 -1.00
C PRO A 230 -5.81 12.16 -0.98
N GLY A 231 -4.52 12.47 -1.11
CA GLY A 231 -4.03 13.85 -1.18
C GLY A 231 -4.15 14.51 -2.54
N THR A 232 -4.68 13.83 -3.56
CA THR A 232 -4.94 14.36 -4.91
C THR A 232 -6.44 14.58 -5.12
N ASP A 233 -6.78 15.26 -6.20
CA ASP A 233 -8.14 15.35 -6.76
C ASP A 233 -8.39 14.33 -7.89
N GLU A 234 -7.55 13.31 -7.97
CA GLU A 234 -7.59 12.27 -8.98
C GLU A 234 -8.23 10.99 -8.44
N TYR A 235 -8.98 10.31 -9.30
CA TYR A 235 -9.55 8.99 -9.05
C TYR A 235 -9.19 8.06 -10.20
N VAL A 236 -8.81 6.82 -9.87
CA VAL A 236 -8.71 5.78 -10.88
C VAL A 236 -10.11 5.25 -11.20
N LEU A 237 -10.37 4.96 -12.47
CA LEU A 237 -11.64 4.45 -12.94
C LEU A 237 -11.55 2.92 -13.09
N SER A 238 -12.32 2.22 -12.30
CA SER A 238 -12.51 0.79 -12.40
C SER A 238 -13.97 0.52 -12.78
N LEU A 239 -14.28 0.70 -14.05
CA LEU A 239 -15.64 0.47 -14.58
C LEU A 239 -15.96 -1.03 -14.56
N ILE A 240 -16.34 -1.54 -13.39
CA ILE A 240 -16.84 -2.91 -13.20
C ILE A 240 -18.14 -3.10 -13.96
N HIS A 241 -18.89 -2.04 -14.08
CA HIS A 241 -20.07 -1.94 -14.92
C HIS A 241 -19.68 -1.08 -16.13
N ILE A 242 -19.23 -1.72 -17.20
CA ILE A 242 -19.60 -1.19 -18.51
C ILE A 242 -21.11 -1.39 -18.52
N SER A 243 -21.84 -0.40 -17.98
CA SER A 243 -23.24 -0.33 -18.20
C SER A 243 -23.42 -0.46 -19.70
N GLU A 244 -24.22 -1.43 -20.10
CA GLU A 244 -24.84 -1.37 -21.42
C GLU A 244 -25.26 0.09 -21.65
N PRO A 245 -25.09 0.64 -22.87
CA PRO A 245 -25.47 2.01 -23.13
C PRO A 245 -26.88 2.17 -22.57
N THR A 246 -27.01 3.00 -21.55
CA THR A 246 -28.25 3.23 -20.83
C THR A 246 -29.31 3.53 -21.89
N ARG A 247 -30.26 2.64 -22.08
CA ARG A 247 -31.51 3.01 -22.73
C ARG A 247 -31.99 4.25 -22.02
N PRO A 248 -32.18 5.39 -22.71
CA PRO A 248 -32.77 6.52 -22.07
C PRO A 248 -34.08 6.06 -21.46
N LEU A 249 -34.18 6.10 -20.13
CA LEU A 249 -35.47 5.96 -19.47
C LEU A 249 -36.27 7.22 -19.84
N TYR A 250 -37.07 7.12 -20.89
CA TYR A 250 -38.10 8.10 -21.13
C TYR A 250 -39.05 7.96 -19.98
N ILE A 251 -38.97 8.86 -19.01
CA ILE A 251 -40.01 9.11 -18.04
C ILE A 251 -41.13 9.84 -18.84
N SER A 252 -42.18 9.11 -19.15
CA SER A 252 -43.44 9.66 -19.68
C SER A 252 -44.25 10.22 -18.53
#